data_e4616c1dcedd0b4a14c2b22785358edf
#
_entry.id   e4616c1dcedd0b4a14c2b22785358edf
#
_cell.length_a   1.000
_cell.length_b   1.000
_cell.length_c   1.000
_cell.angle_alpha   90.00
_cell.angle_beta   90.00
_cell.angle_gamma   90.00
#
_symmetry.space_group_name_H-M   'P 1'
#
loop_
_entity.id
_entity.type
_entity.pdbx_description
1 polymer ?
#
loop_
_entity_poly.entity_id
_entity_poly.type
_entity_poly.pdbx_seq_one_letter_code
_entity_poly.pdbx_strand_id
1 'polypeptide(L)'
;MFQFFITVMLVAALALLLIALLAADRLVRRHHGQKVDFFRRHPIHPGDIVFLGDSLTDGCRWDELLPGLPVKNRGINADTTTGVLERISDITSGKPRAVFILIGTNDLPWFLQREDDEILDTYEEILERIRIESPGTRVFVQSLLPRAVGYARRIKTLNHRLKRMAERRGLTYVDIHPRLTAPDGSIRPELSNDR
;
A
#
# COMPACT_ATOMS: atom_id res chain seq x y z
N MET A 1 33.21 -30.60 22.99
CA MET A 1 33.17 -30.82 21.54
C MET A 1 31.75 -30.67 20.95
N PHE A 2 30.73 -31.39 21.45
CA PHE A 2 29.35 -31.35 20.96
C PHE A 2 28.71 -29.95 21.05
N GLN A 3 28.86 -29.24 22.18
CA GLN A 3 28.33 -27.91 22.40
C GLN A 3 28.95 -26.84 21.47
N PHE A 4 30.26 -26.96 21.22
CA PHE A 4 30.96 -26.09 20.25
C PHE A 4 30.41 -26.30 18.84
N PHE A 5 30.15 -27.55 18.41
CA PHE A 5 29.59 -27.83 17.11
C PHE A 5 28.18 -27.24 16.94
N ILE A 6 27.32 -27.37 17.97
CA ILE A 6 25.98 -26.74 17.97
C ILE A 6 26.06 -25.22 17.82
N THR A 7 26.96 -24.61 18.60
CA THR A 7 27.15 -23.14 18.54
C THR A 7 27.56 -22.68 17.12
N VAL A 8 28.51 -23.37 16.50
CA VAL A 8 28.96 -23.08 15.14
C VAL A 8 27.82 -23.22 14.13
N MET A 9 27.02 -24.28 14.23
CA MET A 9 25.86 -24.48 13.37
C MET A 9 24.80 -23.44 13.53
N LEU A 10 24.52 -23.00 14.77
CA LEU A 10 23.55 -21.91 15.03
C LEU A 10 24.04 -20.57 14.45
N VAL A 11 25.31 -20.24 14.64
CA VAL A 11 25.90 -19.01 14.07
C VAL A 11 25.84 -19.03 12.54
N ALA A 12 26.16 -20.16 11.92
CA ALA A 12 26.08 -20.33 10.47
C ALA A 12 24.63 -20.18 9.97
N ALA A 13 23.66 -20.79 10.67
CA ALA A 13 22.25 -20.67 10.32
C ALA A 13 21.73 -19.23 10.44
N LEU A 14 22.12 -18.51 11.50
CA LEU A 14 21.78 -17.09 11.68
C LEU A 14 22.42 -16.22 10.59
N ALA A 15 23.68 -16.48 10.22
CA ALA A 15 24.34 -15.75 9.14
C ALA A 15 23.64 -15.99 7.79
N LEU A 16 23.27 -17.23 7.48
CA LEU A 16 22.51 -17.53 6.26
C LEU A 16 21.14 -16.88 6.25
N LEU A 17 20.43 -16.88 7.37
CA LEU A 17 19.15 -16.18 7.51
C LEU A 17 19.30 -14.68 7.27
N LEU A 18 20.31 -14.07 7.87
CA LEU A 18 20.60 -12.63 7.67
C LEU A 18 20.91 -12.32 6.20
N ILE A 19 21.73 -13.13 5.55
CA ILE A 19 22.05 -12.98 4.11
C ILE A 19 20.77 -13.10 3.28
N ALA A 20 19.90 -14.06 3.58
CA ALA A 20 18.63 -14.22 2.88
C ALA A 20 17.70 -13.02 3.06
N LEU A 21 17.61 -12.47 4.28
CA LEU A 21 16.81 -11.28 4.56
C LEU A 21 17.36 -10.04 3.84
N LEU A 22 18.68 -9.84 3.84
CA LEU A 22 19.31 -8.74 3.10
C LEU A 22 19.14 -8.87 1.59
N ALA A 23 19.18 -10.08 1.06
CA ALA A 23 18.94 -10.34 -0.35
C ALA A 23 17.47 -10.07 -0.73
N ALA A 24 16.53 -10.47 0.12
CA ALA A 24 15.11 -10.21 -0.07
C ALA A 24 14.81 -8.70 -0.04
N ASP A 25 15.33 -7.96 0.94
CA ASP A 25 15.20 -6.50 1.01
C ASP A 25 15.75 -5.82 -0.25
N ARG A 26 16.95 -6.26 -0.70
CA ARG A 26 17.57 -5.73 -1.92
C ARG A 26 16.72 -5.99 -3.16
N LEU A 27 16.08 -7.14 -3.25
CA LEU A 27 15.20 -7.49 -4.36
C LEU A 27 13.94 -6.59 -4.36
N VAL A 28 13.32 -6.40 -3.20
CA VAL A 28 12.15 -5.52 -3.02
C VAL A 28 12.50 -4.09 -3.44
N ARG A 29 13.60 -3.53 -2.93
CA ARG A 29 14.06 -2.18 -3.28
C ARG A 29 14.35 -2.03 -4.78
N ARG A 30 14.98 -3.04 -5.39
CA ARG A 30 15.26 -3.04 -6.82
C ARG A 30 13.97 -3.04 -7.64
N HIS A 31 13.00 -3.89 -7.27
CA HIS A 31 11.70 -3.93 -7.93
C HIS A 31 10.97 -2.59 -7.79
N HIS A 32 10.96 -2.02 -6.59
CA HIS A 32 10.36 -0.70 -6.34
C HIS A 32 10.99 0.37 -7.24
N GLY A 33 12.33 0.46 -7.30
CA GLY A 33 13.03 1.40 -8.16
C GLY A 33 12.69 1.22 -9.64
N GLN A 34 12.63 -0.02 -10.14
CA GLN A 34 12.24 -0.30 -11.52
C GLN A 34 10.81 0.17 -11.84
N LYS A 35 9.87 0.00 -10.90
CA LYS A 35 8.49 0.48 -11.04
C LYS A 35 8.42 2.01 -11.07
N VAL A 36 9.13 2.68 -10.18
CA VAL A 36 9.21 4.15 -10.16
C VAL A 36 9.79 4.68 -11.47
N ASP A 37 10.88 4.09 -11.96
CA ASP A 37 11.48 4.47 -13.25
C ASP A 37 10.51 4.24 -14.42
N PHE A 38 9.77 3.14 -14.41
CA PHE A 38 8.73 2.88 -15.39
C PHE A 38 7.65 3.97 -15.35
N PHE A 39 7.18 4.37 -14.15
CA PHE A 39 6.15 5.39 -14.00
C PHE A 39 6.63 6.76 -14.51
N ARG A 40 7.87 7.14 -14.26
CA ARG A 40 8.47 8.38 -14.77
C ARG A 40 8.57 8.42 -16.28
N ARG A 41 8.85 7.27 -16.92
CA ARG A 41 8.86 7.15 -18.39
C ARG A 41 7.47 7.14 -19.01
N HIS A 42 6.44 6.84 -18.22
CA HIS A 42 5.02 6.79 -18.63
C HIS A 42 4.21 7.72 -17.74
N PRO A 43 4.39 9.05 -17.88
CA PRO A 43 3.79 10.03 -16.99
C PRO A 43 2.26 9.98 -17.02
N ILE A 44 1.68 10.53 -15.98
CA ILE A 44 0.25 10.78 -15.87
C ILE A 44 -0.08 12.05 -16.64
N HIS A 45 -1.28 12.08 -17.24
CA HIS A 45 -1.80 13.23 -17.97
C HIS A 45 -3.15 13.70 -17.39
N PRO A 46 -3.53 14.95 -17.63
CA PRO A 46 -4.87 15.43 -17.29
C PRO A 46 -5.94 14.56 -17.98
N GLY A 47 -6.93 14.11 -17.20
CA GLY A 47 -7.94 13.17 -17.68
C GLY A 47 -7.71 11.72 -17.25
N ASP A 48 -6.49 11.34 -16.90
CA ASP A 48 -6.21 9.99 -16.38
C ASP A 48 -6.90 9.73 -15.04
N ILE A 49 -7.26 8.49 -14.81
CA ILE A 49 -7.74 7.95 -13.54
C ILE A 49 -6.62 7.09 -12.96
N VAL A 50 -6.12 7.47 -11.80
CA VAL A 50 -4.98 6.79 -11.16
C VAL A 50 -5.47 5.87 -10.06
N PHE A 51 -5.03 4.61 -10.07
CA PHE A 51 -5.09 3.72 -8.92
C PHE A 51 -3.73 3.68 -8.26
N LEU A 52 -3.63 4.25 -7.07
CA LEU A 52 -2.41 4.43 -6.29
C LEU A 52 -2.43 3.49 -5.08
N GLY A 53 -1.39 2.70 -4.90
CA GLY A 53 -1.35 1.76 -3.80
C GLY A 53 -0.18 0.78 -3.83
N ASP A 54 -0.38 -0.35 -3.18
CA ASP A 54 0.59 -1.42 -3.01
C ASP A 54 0.37 -2.60 -3.99
N SER A 55 0.71 -3.84 -3.56
CA SER A 55 0.57 -5.07 -4.35
C SER A 55 -0.86 -5.35 -4.79
N LEU A 56 -1.85 -4.97 -3.98
CA LEU A 56 -3.26 -5.16 -4.33
C LEU A 56 -3.67 -4.30 -5.53
N THR A 57 -3.09 -3.12 -5.62
CA THR A 57 -3.26 -2.23 -6.76
C THR A 57 -2.41 -2.66 -7.94
N ASP A 58 -1.14 -3.02 -7.70
CA ASP A 58 -0.17 -3.44 -8.73
C ASP A 58 -0.65 -4.67 -9.50
N GLY A 59 -1.14 -5.69 -8.81
CA GLY A 59 -1.59 -6.95 -9.40
C GLY A 59 -2.93 -6.89 -10.14
N CYS A 60 -3.64 -5.78 -10.07
CA CYS A 60 -4.96 -5.66 -10.68
C CYS A 60 -4.87 -5.32 -12.19
N ARG A 61 -5.64 -6.04 -12.99
CA ARG A 61 -5.77 -5.82 -14.44
C ARG A 61 -6.82 -4.73 -14.73
N TRP A 62 -6.45 -3.49 -14.41
CA TRP A 62 -7.36 -2.34 -14.51
C TRP A 62 -7.87 -2.09 -15.93
N ASP A 63 -7.06 -2.37 -16.94
CA ASP A 63 -7.38 -2.26 -18.34
C ASP A 63 -8.49 -3.22 -18.78
N GLU A 64 -8.51 -4.42 -18.21
CA GLU A 64 -9.56 -5.42 -18.46
C GLU A 64 -10.83 -5.14 -17.66
N LEU A 65 -10.68 -4.66 -16.40
CA LEU A 65 -11.82 -4.38 -15.54
C LEU A 65 -12.56 -3.09 -15.90
N LEU A 66 -11.85 -2.12 -16.46
CA LEU A 66 -12.38 -0.79 -16.79
C LEU A 66 -12.04 -0.44 -18.25
N PRO A 67 -12.51 -1.25 -19.23
CA PRO A 67 -12.17 -1.03 -20.63
C PRO A 67 -12.66 0.34 -21.12
N GLY A 68 -11.81 1.00 -21.91
CA GLY A 68 -12.14 2.31 -22.49
C GLY A 68 -11.95 3.50 -21.55
N LEU A 69 -11.60 3.30 -20.27
CA LEU A 69 -11.23 4.38 -19.37
C LEU A 69 -9.72 4.60 -19.37
N PRO A 70 -9.25 5.86 -19.27
CA PRO A 70 -7.82 6.19 -19.22
C PRO A 70 -7.23 5.87 -17.83
N VAL A 71 -7.18 4.60 -17.48
CA VAL A 71 -6.71 4.14 -16.18
C VAL A 71 -5.19 3.99 -16.16
N LYS A 72 -4.57 4.44 -15.09
CA LYS A 72 -3.14 4.28 -14.80
C LYS A 72 -2.95 3.51 -13.50
N ASN A 73 -2.38 2.30 -13.61
CA ASN A 73 -1.94 1.56 -12.44
C ASN A 73 -0.66 2.21 -11.88
N ARG A 74 -0.72 2.62 -10.62
CA ARG A 74 0.41 3.18 -9.85
C ARG A 74 0.58 2.42 -8.53
N GLY A 75 0.28 1.12 -8.55
CA GLY A 75 0.62 0.19 -7.48
C GLY A 75 2.08 -0.26 -7.55
N ILE A 76 2.70 -0.49 -6.41
CA ILE A 76 4.01 -1.13 -6.26
C ILE A 76 3.93 -2.19 -5.17
N ASN A 77 4.41 -3.40 -5.48
CA ASN A 77 4.44 -4.48 -4.50
C ASN A 77 5.23 -4.09 -3.25
N ALA A 78 4.70 -4.43 -2.07
CA ALA A 78 5.25 -4.13 -0.75
C ALA A 78 5.37 -2.63 -0.40
N ASP A 79 4.74 -1.73 -1.17
CA ASP A 79 4.77 -0.30 -0.89
C ASP A 79 4.01 0.03 0.41
N THR A 80 4.46 1.10 1.07
CA THR A 80 3.92 1.63 2.32
C THR A 80 3.39 3.05 2.13
N THR A 81 2.74 3.60 3.16
CA THR A 81 2.34 5.01 3.13
C THR A 81 3.53 5.93 2.89
N THR A 82 4.70 5.65 3.50
CA THR A 82 5.94 6.41 3.28
C THR A 82 6.42 6.30 1.83
N GLY A 83 6.44 5.10 1.26
CA GLY A 83 6.87 4.92 -0.14
C GLY A 83 5.96 5.63 -1.13
N VAL A 84 4.64 5.64 -0.89
CA VAL A 84 3.69 6.46 -1.68
C VAL A 84 3.99 7.94 -1.54
N LEU A 85 4.26 8.44 -0.33
CA LEU A 85 4.57 9.85 -0.09
C LEU A 85 5.85 10.28 -0.84
N GLU A 86 6.89 9.46 -0.82
CA GLU A 86 8.16 9.73 -1.52
C GLU A 86 8.00 9.90 -3.04
N ARG A 87 7.01 9.23 -3.63
CA ARG A 87 6.73 9.27 -5.07
C ARG A 87 5.46 10.04 -5.45
N ILE A 88 4.84 10.76 -4.53
CA ILE A 88 3.57 11.43 -4.78
C ILE A 88 3.65 12.48 -5.89
N SER A 89 4.81 13.13 -6.04
CA SER A 89 5.06 14.10 -7.11
C SER A 89 4.97 13.49 -8.52
N ASP A 90 5.29 12.20 -8.67
CA ASP A 90 5.13 11.48 -9.95
C ASP A 90 3.63 11.32 -10.33
N ILE A 91 2.73 11.50 -9.35
CA ILE A 91 1.27 11.48 -9.53
C ILE A 91 0.72 12.89 -9.76
N THR A 92 1.08 13.81 -8.85
CA THR A 92 0.50 15.16 -8.81
C THR A 92 0.93 16.04 -9.98
N SER A 93 2.16 15.85 -10.49
CA SER A 93 2.68 16.58 -11.65
C SER A 93 1.81 16.39 -12.91
N GLY A 94 1.19 15.23 -13.06
CA GLY A 94 0.31 14.91 -14.19
C GLY A 94 -1.10 15.49 -14.08
N LYS A 95 -1.47 16.02 -12.92
CA LYS A 95 -2.80 16.60 -12.64
C LYS A 95 -3.95 15.69 -13.09
N PRO A 96 -4.00 14.44 -12.60
CA PRO A 96 -5.01 13.47 -13.04
C PRO A 96 -6.43 13.94 -12.71
N ARG A 97 -7.42 13.45 -13.44
CA ARG A 97 -8.83 13.70 -13.15
C ARG A 97 -9.26 13.11 -11.80
N ALA A 98 -8.73 11.96 -11.47
CA ALA A 98 -9.05 11.27 -10.21
C ALA A 98 -7.91 10.39 -9.72
N VAL A 99 -7.78 10.24 -8.39
CA VAL A 99 -6.88 9.30 -7.73
C VAL A 99 -7.68 8.45 -6.74
N PHE A 100 -7.61 7.14 -6.88
CA PHE A 100 -8.10 6.16 -5.93
C PHE A 100 -6.92 5.65 -5.10
N ILE A 101 -6.96 5.81 -3.79
CA ILE A 101 -5.83 5.49 -2.89
C ILE A 101 -6.19 4.29 -2.02
N LEU A 102 -5.42 3.20 -2.16
CA LEU A 102 -5.48 2.01 -1.32
C LEU A 102 -4.08 1.69 -0.84
N ILE A 103 -3.71 2.15 0.34
CA ILE A 103 -2.37 1.99 0.92
C ILE A 103 -2.42 1.93 2.45
N GLY A 104 -1.46 1.26 3.07
CA GLY A 104 -1.31 1.18 4.53
C GLY A 104 -1.31 -0.24 5.08
N THR A 105 -1.64 -1.26 4.27
CA THR A 105 -1.64 -2.65 4.73
C THR A 105 -0.23 -3.15 5.06
N ASN A 106 0.79 -2.68 4.34
CA ASN A 106 2.19 -3.04 4.56
C ASN A 106 2.86 -2.25 5.70
N ASP A 107 2.20 -1.24 6.22
CA ASP A 107 2.64 -0.52 7.43
C ASP A 107 2.26 -1.27 8.73
N LEU A 108 1.36 -2.27 8.66
CA LEU A 108 0.81 -2.96 9.83
C LEU A 108 1.70 -4.04 10.47
N PRO A 109 2.62 -4.74 9.76
CA PRO A 109 3.40 -5.80 10.37
C PRO A 109 4.18 -5.32 11.61
N TRP A 110 4.11 -6.12 12.68
CA TRP A 110 4.72 -5.82 13.98
C TRP A 110 6.22 -5.52 13.91
N PHE A 111 6.93 -6.08 12.95
CA PHE A 111 8.37 -5.88 12.79
C PHE A 111 8.74 -4.52 12.19
N LEU A 112 7.81 -3.79 11.62
CA LEU A 112 8.00 -2.41 11.15
C LEU A 112 7.79 -1.40 12.27
N GLN A 113 7.19 -1.81 13.40
CA GLN A 113 6.96 -0.99 14.60
C GLN A 113 6.31 0.37 14.33
N ARG A 114 5.50 0.47 13.26
CA ARG A 114 4.79 1.72 12.94
C ARG A 114 3.51 1.84 13.73
N GLU A 115 3.39 2.94 14.44
CA GLU A 115 2.18 3.27 15.18
C GLU A 115 1.08 3.78 14.24
N ASP A 116 -0.17 3.61 14.67
CA ASP A 116 -1.34 4.02 13.89
C ASP A 116 -1.33 5.53 13.59
N ASP A 117 -0.84 6.34 14.51
CA ASP A 117 -0.73 7.79 14.34
C ASP A 117 0.28 8.15 13.25
N GLU A 118 1.44 7.52 13.23
CA GLU A 118 2.45 7.73 12.19
C GLU A 118 1.95 7.37 10.79
N ILE A 119 1.19 6.27 10.68
CA ILE A 119 0.57 5.84 9.41
C ILE A 119 -0.42 6.90 8.93
N LEU A 120 -1.25 7.39 9.83
CA LEU A 120 -2.28 8.37 9.51
C LEU A 120 -1.72 9.75 9.23
N ASP A 121 -0.67 10.18 9.93
CA ASP A 121 0.02 11.44 9.68
C ASP A 121 0.66 11.41 8.28
N THR A 122 1.31 10.30 7.91
CA THR A 122 1.84 10.13 6.55
C THR A 122 0.73 10.15 5.50
N TYR A 123 -0.41 9.51 5.80
CA TYR A 123 -1.57 9.52 4.90
C TYR A 123 -2.16 10.93 4.75
N GLU A 124 -2.24 11.68 5.85
CA GLU A 124 -2.66 13.08 5.86
C GLU A 124 -1.75 13.95 4.98
N GLU A 125 -0.43 13.73 5.04
CA GLU A 125 0.54 14.43 4.20
C GLU A 125 0.37 14.09 2.70
N ILE A 126 0.11 12.83 2.36
CA ILE A 126 -0.22 12.41 0.99
C ILE A 126 -1.42 13.22 0.46
N LEU A 127 -2.49 13.28 1.24
CA LEU A 127 -3.70 14.01 0.86
C LEU A 127 -3.45 15.52 0.71
N GLU A 128 -2.65 16.08 1.61
CA GLU A 128 -2.28 17.50 1.58
C GLU A 128 -1.42 17.83 0.35
N ARG A 129 -0.45 16.99 0.01
CA ARG A 129 0.36 17.14 -1.20
C ARG A 129 -0.49 17.10 -2.46
N ILE A 130 -1.46 16.17 -2.56
CA ILE A 130 -2.39 16.13 -3.70
C ILE A 130 -3.21 17.42 -3.75
N ARG A 131 -3.73 17.90 -2.63
CA ARG A 131 -4.53 19.12 -2.56
C ARG A 131 -3.76 20.34 -3.05
N ILE A 132 -2.50 20.48 -2.66
CA ILE A 132 -1.65 21.64 -3.00
C ILE A 132 -1.16 21.54 -4.45
N GLU A 133 -0.62 20.39 -4.83
CA GLU A 133 0.09 20.22 -6.11
C GLU A 133 -0.88 19.94 -7.27
N SER A 134 -2.06 19.40 -6.99
CA SER A 134 -3.06 19.02 -8.01
C SER A 134 -4.51 19.30 -7.54
N PRO A 135 -4.87 20.57 -7.29
CA PRO A 135 -6.11 20.93 -6.60
C PRO A 135 -7.40 20.56 -7.38
N GLY A 136 -7.29 20.30 -8.69
CA GLY A 136 -8.42 19.82 -9.51
C GLY A 136 -8.65 18.31 -9.47
N THR A 137 -7.76 17.56 -8.84
CA THR A 137 -7.86 16.09 -8.78
C THR A 137 -8.92 15.66 -7.77
N ARG A 138 -9.85 14.80 -8.21
CA ARG A 138 -10.80 14.15 -7.31
C ARG A 138 -10.11 13.01 -6.58
N VAL A 139 -10.17 12.99 -5.25
CA VAL A 139 -9.53 11.97 -4.42
C VAL A 139 -10.56 11.04 -3.81
N PHE A 140 -10.33 9.73 -3.96
CA PHE A 140 -11.11 8.66 -3.38
C PHE A 140 -10.22 7.87 -2.41
N VAL A 141 -10.52 7.94 -1.12
CA VAL A 141 -9.83 7.19 -0.08
C VAL A 141 -10.53 5.85 0.08
N GLN A 142 -9.84 4.76 -0.19
CA GLN A 142 -10.39 3.40 -0.04
C GLN A 142 -10.06 2.86 1.35
N SER A 143 -11.00 2.09 1.93
CA SER A 143 -10.74 1.37 3.18
C SER A 143 -9.63 0.33 2.99
N LEU A 144 -8.78 0.13 4.01
CA LEU A 144 -7.89 -1.03 4.09
C LEU A 144 -8.71 -2.32 4.05
N LEU A 145 -8.22 -3.30 3.31
CA LEU A 145 -8.87 -4.60 3.18
C LEU A 145 -8.65 -5.47 4.42
N PRO A 146 -9.55 -6.42 4.71
CA PRO A 146 -9.33 -7.40 5.77
C PRO A 146 -8.10 -8.26 5.46
N ARG A 147 -7.44 -8.73 6.53
CA ARG A 147 -6.29 -9.65 6.50
C ARG A 147 -6.58 -10.84 7.41
N ALA A 148 -5.54 -11.51 7.91
CA ALA A 148 -5.68 -12.51 8.97
C ALA A 148 -6.36 -11.90 10.21
N VAL A 149 -7.09 -12.72 10.96
CA VAL A 149 -7.91 -12.31 12.12
C VAL A 149 -7.15 -11.45 13.14
N GLY A 150 -5.85 -11.68 13.33
CA GLY A 150 -5.01 -10.88 14.24
C GLY A 150 -4.94 -9.39 13.90
N TYR A 151 -5.20 -9.01 12.66
CA TYR A 151 -5.22 -7.61 12.21
C TYR A 151 -6.61 -6.97 12.24
N ALA A 152 -7.67 -7.76 12.41
CA ALA A 152 -9.05 -7.30 12.23
C ALA A 152 -9.38 -6.05 13.06
N ARG A 153 -9.04 -6.05 14.35
CA ARG A 153 -9.30 -4.91 15.26
C ARG A 153 -8.53 -3.66 14.81
N ARG A 154 -7.25 -3.80 14.49
CA ARG A 154 -6.39 -2.67 14.08
C ARG A 154 -6.86 -2.06 12.78
N ILE A 155 -7.17 -2.90 11.78
CA ILE A 155 -7.70 -2.44 10.48
C ILE A 155 -9.02 -1.72 10.65
N LYS A 156 -9.94 -2.24 11.48
CA LYS A 156 -11.22 -1.58 11.76
C LYS A 156 -11.02 -0.20 12.37
N THR A 157 -10.09 -0.05 13.32
CA THR A 157 -9.76 1.23 13.94
C THR A 157 -9.19 2.21 12.92
N LEU A 158 -8.20 1.78 12.12
CA LEU A 158 -7.61 2.61 11.07
C LEU A 158 -8.63 3.03 10.03
N ASN A 159 -9.48 2.12 9.55
CA ASN A 159 -10.54 2.43 8.59
C ASN A 159 -11.52 3.48 9.13
N HIS A 160 -11.89 3.40 10.41
CA HIS A 160 -12.71 4.43 11.04
C HIS A 160 -12.01 5.80 11.04
N ARG A 161 -10.72 5.84 11.34
CA ARG A 161 -9.94 7.08 11.36
C ARG A 161 -9.72 7.63 9.95
N LEU A 162 -9.42 6.78 8.95
CA LEU A 162 -9.31 7.16 7.53
C LEU A 162 -10.63 7.74 7.01
N LYS A 163 -11.77 7.12 7.35
CA LYS A 163 -13.09 7.63 7.01
C LYS A 163 -13.31 9.04 7.54
N ARG A 164 -13.05 9.25 8.84
CA ARG A 164 -13.16 10.57 9.46
C ARG A 164 -12.21 11.61 8.84
N MET A 165 -11.00 11.19 8.46
CA MET A 165 -10.04 12.04 7.77
C MET A 165 -10.57 12.48 6.41
N ALA A 166 -11.08 11.55 5.62
CA ALA A 166 -11.69 11.85 4.32
C ALA A 166 -12.88 12.80 4.45
N GLU A 167 -13.79 12.53 5.40
CA GLU A 167 -14.97 13.36 5.69
C GLU A 167 -14.58 14.80 6.08
N ARG A 168 -13.61 14.99 6.98
CA ARG A 168 -13.14 16.33 7.37
C ARG A 168 -12.56 17.13 6.22
N ARG A 169 -11.99 16.46 5.21
CA ARG A 169 -11.41 17.07 4.01
C ARG A 169 -12.40 17.17 2.84
N GLY A 170 -13.65 16.75 3.01
CA GLY A 170 -14.65 16.73 1.93
C GLY A 170 -14.32 15.75 0.81
N LEU A 171 -13.52 14.70 1.10
CA LEU A 171 -13.13 13.67 0.15
C LEU A 171 -14.10 12.50 0.18
N THR A 172 -14.15 11.75 -0.92
CA THR A 172 -14.98 10.54 -1.00
C THR A 172 -14.26 9.36 -0.33
N TYR A 173 -14.87 8.79 0.70
CA TYR A 173 -14.44 7.52 1.28
C TYR A 173 -15.18 6.35 0.62
N VAL A 174 -14.43 5.35 0.14
CA VAL A 174 -14.97 4.15 -0.49
C VAL A 174 -14.78 2.96 0.44
N ASP A 175 -15.85 2.57 1.14
CA ASP A 175 -15.82 1.49 2.11
C ASP A 175 -16.04 0.12 1.44
N ILE A 176 -14.93 -0.51 1.05
CA ILE A 176 -14.93 -1.87 0.47
C ILE A 176 -14.69 -2.97 1.50
N HIS A 177 -14.16 -2.63 2.69
CA HIS A 177 -13.82 -3.56 3.75
C HIS A 177 -14.97 -4.50 4.14
N PRO A 178 -16.20 -4.03 4.41
CA PRO A 178 -17.27 -4.91 4.90
C PRO A 178 -17.67 -5.99 3.88
N ARG A 179 -17.50 -5.72 2.58
CA ARG A 179 -17.85 -6.65 1.52
C ARG A 179 -16.89 -7.84 1.42
N LEU A 180 -15.68 -7.67 1.95
CA LEU A 180 -14.59 -8.65 1.86
C LEU A 180 -14.32 -9.35 3.19
N THR A 181 -15.03 -8.94 4.27
CA THR A 181 -14.79 -9.42 5.64
C THR A 181 -15.64 -10.64 5.97
N ALA A 182 -15.00 -11.69 6.49
CA ALA A 182 -15.64 -12.86 7.06
C ALA A 182 -16.20 -12.55 8.48
N PRO A 183 -17.07 -13.40 9.05
CA PRO A 183 -17.66 -13.18 10.39
C PRO A 183 -16.62 -13.03 11.50
N ASP A 184 -15.46 -13.65 11.40
CA ASP A 184 -14.35 -13.54 12.37
C ASP A 184 -13.47 -12.29 12.18
N GLY A 185 -13.77 -11.46 11.18
CA GLY A 185 -13.02 -10.25 10.84
C GLY A 185 -11.84 -10.46 9.90
N SER A 186 -11.56 -11.68 9.48
CA SER A 186 -10.55 -11.98 8.46
C SER A 186 -11.08 -11.70 7.05
N ILE A 187 -10.19 -11.80 6.05
CA ILE A 187 -10.65 -11.81 4.66
C ILE A 187 -11.43 -13.08 4.36
N ARG A 188 -12.50 -12.95 3.58
CA ARG A 188 -13.32 -14.07 3.14
C ARG A 188 -12.47 -15.05 2.31
N PRO A 189 -12.41 -16.35 2.69
CA PRO A 189 -11.51 -17.32 2.05
C PRO A 189 -11.70 -17.47 0.54
N GLU A 190 -12.93 -17.30 0.06
CA GLU A 190 -13.26 -17.40 -1.36
C GLU A 190 -12.80 -16.20 -2.21
N LEU A 191 -12.33 -15.13 -1.55
CA LEU A 191 -11.87 -13.89 -2.18
C LEU A 191 -10.35 -13.71 -2.11
N SER A 192 -9.62 -14.66 -1.54
CA SER A 192 -8.16 -14.57 -1.40
C SER A 192 -7.50 -15.91 -1.62
N ASN A 193 -6.36 -15.90 -2.31
CA ASN A 193 -5.47 -17.06 -2.44
C ASN A 193 -4.41 -17.11 -1.32
N ASP A 194 -4.27 -16.05 -0.54
CA ASP A 194 -3.38 -15.95 0.62
C ASP A 194 -4.07 -16.61 1.82
N ARG A 195 -3.59 -17.82 2.16
CA ARG A 195 -4.06 -18.59 3.32
C ARG A 195 -2.98 -18.70 4.37
#